data_0b1cd7930e00591bdef50da3dc34f4b3
#
_entry.id   0b1cd7930e00591bdef50da3dc34f4b3
#
_cell.length_a   1.000
_cell.length_b   1.000
_cell.length_c   1.000
_cell.angle_alpha   90.00
_cell.angle_beta   90.00
_cell.angle_gamma   90.00
#
_symmetry.space_group_name_H-M   'P 1'
#
loop_
_entity.id
_entity.type
_entity.pdbx_description
1 polymer ?
#
loop_
_entity_poly.entity_id
_entity_poly.type
_entity_poly.pdbx_seq_one_letter_code
_entity_poly.pdbx_strand_id
1 'polypeptide(L)'
;GVGVLQYNKKDLETYVGTLHGKLLKDEDCRFCTACAEVCPTGSIRDKLQLLTTNLKKEEALVPCRTACPAHTDIPRYIRFVKEGDYDAAVAVIREKVPFPNALGHVCSHVCELECKRKEVSEAMSIRDIKRYAAEHDTGRYWKGKGKQLPDTGKKVCVVGGGPAGLTAAYYLRKQGHAVTVKEALPTVGGMMSYGIPSYRLPR
;
A
#
# COMPACT_ATOMS: atom_id res chain seq x y z
N GLY A 1 -8.07 -9.30 -6.24
CA GLY A 1 -8.95 -8.35 -6.89
C GLY A 1 -10.02 -7.84 -5.96
N VAL A 2 -10.75 -6.83 -6.40
CA VAL A 2 -11.85 -6.22 -5.63
C VAL A 2 -13.22 -6.88 -5.86
N GLY A 3 -13.26 -7.97 -6.64
CA GLY A 3 -14.50 -8.74 -6.87
C GLY A 3 -15.55 -8.05 -7.73
N VAL A 4 -15.20 -7.02 -8.50
CA VAL A 4 -16.15 -6.26 -9.33
C VAL A 4 -16.68 -7.07 -10.50
N LEU A 5 -15.86 -7.94 -11.08
CA LEU A 5 -16.26 -8.85 -12.15
C LEU A 5 -16.64 -10.21 -11.56
N GLN A 6 -17.76 -10.75 -12.04
CA GLN A 6 -18.28 -12.05 -11.66
C GLN A 6 -18.94 -12.75 -12.83
N TYR A 7 -19.27 -14.02 -12.66
CA TYR A 7 -20.07 -14.78 -13.61
C TYR A 7 -21.55 -14.42 -13.43
N ASN A 8 -22.13 -13.88 -14.50
CA ASN A 8 -23.57 -13.61 -14.59
C ASN A 8 -24.22 -14.61 -15.54
N LYS A 9 -25.49 -14.94 -15.28
CA LYS A 9 -26.29 -15.80 -16.17
C LYS A 9 -27.40 -14.98 -16.79
N LYS A 10 -27.56 -15.13 -18.08
CA LYS A 10 -28.71 -14.62 -18.82
C LYS A 10 -29.21 -15.75 -19.72
N ASP A 11 -30.41 -16.22 -19.45
CA ASP A 11 -31.00 -17.39 -20.10
C ASP A 11 -30.08 -18.62 -19.96
N LEU A 12 -29.62 -19.20 -21.05
CA LEU A 12 -28.71 -20.35 -21.09
C LEU A 12 -27.22 -19.94 -21.19
N GLU A 13 -26.94 -18.65 -21.26
CA GLU A 13 -25.59 -18.15 -21.43
C GLU A 13 -25.00 -17.69 -20.09
N THR A 14 -23.71 -17.95 -19.91
CA THR A 14 -22.92 -17.45 -18.80
C THR A 14 -21.88 -16.47 -19.35
N TYR A 15 -21.86 -15.25 -18.79
CA TYR A 15 -20.92 -14.22 -19.19
C TYR A 15 -20.22 -13.58 -17.99
N VAL A 16 -19.05 -12.99 -18.22
CA VAL A 16 -18.33 -12.22 -17.20
C VAL A 16 -18.76 -10.75 -17.28
N GLY A 17 -19.22 -10.21 -16.18
CA GLY A 17 -19.67 -8.82 -16.10
C GLY A 17 -19.69 -8.30 -14.69
N THR A 18 -20.12 -7.05 -14.50
CA THR A 18 -20.33 -6.45 -13.19
C THR A 18 -21.61 -6.99 -12.55
N LEU A 19 -21.71 -6.94 -11.22
CA LEU A 19 -22.84 -7.48 -10.46
C LEU A 19 -24.19 -6.94 -10.94
N HIS A 20 -24.25 -5.66 -11.27
CA HIS A 20 -25.50 -4.97 -11.64
C HIS A 20 -25.55 -4.62 -13.13
N GLY A 21 -24.63 -5.15 -13.95
CA GLY A 21 -24.53 -4.81 -15.38
C GLY A 21 -24.11 -3.37 -15.67
N LYS A 22 -23.65 -2.64 -14.68
CA LYS A 22 -23.19 -1.26 -14.80
C LYS A 22 -21.77 -1.19 -15.39
N LEU A 23 -21.36 -0.01 -15.82
CA LEU A 23 -19.98 0.21 -16.25
C LEU A 23 -19.00 0.07 -15.07
N LEU A 24 -17.78 -0.35 -15.35
CA LEU A 24 -16.73 -0.50 -14.32
C LEU A 24 -16.48 0.79 -13.51
N LYS A 25 -16.67 1.96 -14.14
CA LYS A 25 -16.52 3.27 -13.46
C LYS A 25 -17.60 3.54 -12.43
N ASP A 26 -18.80 2.97 -12.61
CA ASP A 26 -19.97 3.16 -11.75
C ASP A 26 -20.06 2.09 -10.66
N GLU A 27 -19.13 1.15 -10.66
CA GLU A 27 -18.91 0.12 -9.65
C GLU A 27 -17.62 0.40 -8.89
N ASP A 28 -17.35 -0.38 -7.87
CA ASP A 28 -16.13 -0.24 -7.04
C ASP A 28 -14.82 -0.62 -7.75
N CYS A 29 -14.76 -0.55 -9.07
CA CYS A 29 -13.57 -0.88 -9.84
C CYS A 29 -12.46 0.14 -9.55
N ARG A 30 -11.28 -0.36 -9.25
CA ARG A 30 -10.07 0.44 -8.97
C ARG A 30 -9.09 0.49 -10.14
N PHE A 31 -9.49 -0.03 -11.28
CA PHE A 31 -8.69 -0.06 -12.51
C PHE A 31 -7.27 -0.60 -12.30
N CYS A 32 -7.13 -1.62 -11.44
CA CYS A 32 -5.84 -2.26 -11.14
C CYS A 32 -5.37 -3.25 -12.21
N THR A 33 -6.13 -3.44 -13.29
CA THR A 33 -5.90 -4.35 -14.43
C THR A 33 -5.74 -5.83 -14.10
N ALA A 34 -5.86 -6.25 -12.86
CA ALA A 34 -5.70 -7.65 -12.43
C ALA A 34 -6.63 -8.62 -13.18
N CYS A 35 -7.85 -8.18 -13.53
CA CYS A 35 -8.79 -9.00 -14.31
C CYS A 35 -8.30 -9.28 -15.73
N ALA A 36 -7.59 -8.31 -16.35
CA ALA A 36 -7.00 -8.52 -17.68
C ALA A 36 -5.81 -9.49 -17.60
N GLU A 37 -5.05 -9.44 -16.52
CA GLU A 37 -3.90 -10.32 -16.32
C GLU A 37 -4.30 -11.78 -16.13
N VAL A 38 -5.31 -12.03 -15.30
CA VAL A 38 -5.74 -13.41 -14.99
C VAL A 38 -6.71 -13.98 -16.00
N CYS A 39 -7.11 -13.21 -17.02
CA CYS A 39 -8.05 -13.68 -18.04
C CYS A 39 -7.40 -14.75 -18.92
N PRO A 40 -7.81 -16.02 -18.83
CA PRO A 40 -7.15 -17.11 -19.56
C PRO A 40 -7.41 -17.06 -21.08
N THR A 41 -8.51 -16.43 -21.48
CA THR A 41 -8.92 -16.34 -22.88
C THR A 41 -8.42 -15.08 -23.57
N GLY A 42 -7.85 -14.11 -22.82
CA GLY A 42 -7.49 -12.80 -23.36
C GLY A 42 -8.66 -11.93 -23.80
N SER A 43 -9.89 -12.30 -23.43
CA SER A 43 -11.10 -11.53 -23.79
C SER A 43 -11.18 -10.20 -23.03
N ILE A 44 -10.64 -10.14 -21.82
CA ILE A 44 -10.53 -8.90 -21.04
C ILE A 44 -9.15 -8.33 -21.34
N ARG A 45 -9.13 -7.18 -22.01
CA ARG A 45 -7.89 -6.52 -22.43
C ARG A 45 -7.78 -5.13 -21.83
N ASP A 46 -6.55 -4.70 -21.58
CA ASP A 46 -6.25 -3.30 -21.31
C ASP A 46 -6.36 -2.50 -22.60
N LYS A 47 -7.20 -1.46 -22.60
CA LYS A 47 -7.43 -0.58 -23.76
C LYS A 47 -6.12 0.04 -24.28
N LEU A 48 -5.20 0.37 -23.38
CA LEU A 48 -3.91 0.95 -23.73
C LEU A 48 -2.87 -0.07 -24.16
N GLN A 49 -3.21 -1.37 -24.15
CA GLN A 49 -2.34 -2.47 -24.52
C GLN A 49 -0.97 -2.45 -23.79
N LEU A 50 -0.95 -1.98 -22.54
CA LEU A 50 0.27 -1.86 -21.76
C LEU A 50 0.99 -3.19 -21.56
N LEU A 51 0.25 -4.30 -21.65
CA LEU A 51 0.80 -5.65 -21.58
C LEU A 51 1.60 -6.07 -22.83
N THR A 52 1.47 -5.31 -23.91
CA THR A 52 2.18 -5.59 -25.19
C THR A 52 3.41 -4.71 -25.40
N THR A 53 3.67 -3.76 -24.46
CA THR A 53 4.84 -2.90 -24.50
C THR A 53 6.06 -3.57 -23.85
N ASN A 54 7.26 -3.00 -24.04
CA ASN A 54 8.50 -3.47 -23.40
C ASN A 54 8.53 -3.25 -21.86
N LEU A 55 7.43 -2.79 -21.26
CA LEU A 55 7.28 -2.68 -19.81
C LEU A 55 7.14 -4.06 -19.18
N LYS A 56 7.76 -4.26 -18.04
CA LYS A 56 7.54 -5.45 -17.24
C LYS A 56 6.05 -5.52 -16.87
N LYS A 57 5.48 -6.72 -17.00
CA LYS A 57 4.05 -6.98 -16.74
C LYS A 57 3.57 -6.37 -15.40
N GLU A 58 4.37 -6.51 -14.35
CA GLU A 58 4.05 -5.93 -13.03
C GLU A 58 3.98 -4.40 -13.04
N GLU A 59 4.82 -3.75 -13.83
CA GLU A 59 4.87 -2.28 -13.96
C GLU A 59 3.63 -1.76 -14.68
N ALA A 60 3.18 -2.49 -15.71
CA ALA A 60 2.01 -2.13 -16.49
C ALA A 60 0.68 -2.35 -15.74
N LEU A 61 0.61 -3.41 -14.92
CA LEU A 61 -0.63 -3.83 -14.25
C LEU A 61 -1.01 -2.99 -13.05
N VAL A 62 -0.02 -2.55 -12.27
CA VAL A 62 -0.27 -1.79 -11.02
C VAL A 62 0.66 -0.58 -10.97
N PRO A 63 0.47 0.43 -11.85
CA PRO A 63 1.40 1.56 -11.95
C PRO A 63 1.56 2.32 -10.62
N CYS A 64 0.52 2.43 -9.82
CA CYS A 64 0.61 3.07 -8.51
C CYS A 64 1.58 2.36 -7.55
N ARG A 65 1.71 1.02 -7.63
CA ARG A 65 2.70 0.26 -6.86
C ARG A 65 4.11 0.51 -7.39
N THR A 66 4.27 0.51 -8.70
CA THR A 66 5.56 0.74 -9.38
C THR A 66 6.07 2.15 -9.13
N ALA A 67 5.21 3.15 -9.23
CA ALA A 67 5.53 4.55 -8.95
C ALA A 67 5.83 4.82 -7.46
N CYS A 68 5.36 3.97 -6.55
CA CYS A 68 5.66 4.11 -5.14
C CYS A 68 7.13 3.74 -4.86
N PRO A 69 7.97 4.64 -4.31
CA PRO A 69 9.37 4.32 -4.02
C PRO A 69 9.57 3.13 -3.09
N ALA A 70 8.57 2.85 -2.22
CA ALA A 70 8.57 1.70 -1.32
C ALA A 70 7.89 0.46 -1.93
N HIS A 71 7.35 0.54 -3.14
CA HIS A 71 6.60 -0.52 -3.81
C HIS A 71 5.51 -1.14 -2.91
N THR A 72 4.81 -0.28 -2.16
CA THR A 72 3.72 -0.70 -1.26
C THR A 72 2.58 -1.31 -2.06
N ASP A 73 2.00 -2.41 -1.56
CA ASP A 73 0.85 -3.06 -2.19
C ASP A 73 -0.43 -2.25 -1.98
N ILE A 74 -0.57 -1.20 -2.80
CA ILE A 74 -1.64 -0.21 -2.70
C ILE A 74 -3.03 -0.85 -2.90
N PRO A 75 -3.28 -1.67 -3.93
CA PRO A 75 -4.59 -2.28 -4.11
C PRO A 75 -5.01 -3.17 -2.94
N ARG A 76 -4.04 -3.87 -2.33
CA ARG A 76 -4.31 -4.78 -1.22
C ARG A 76 -4.74 -4.03 0.04
N TYR A 77 -4.03 -2.98 0.45
CA TYR A 77 -4.45 -2.25 1.66
C TYR A 77 -5.72 -1.45 1.44
N ILE A 78 -5.97 -0.90 0.24
CA ILE A 78 -7.22 -0.20 -0.07
C ILE A 78 -8.43 -1.15 0.04
N ARG A 79 -8.26 -2.41 -0.36
CA ARG A 79 -9.32 -3.41 -0.18
C ARG A 79 -9.67 -3.60 1.29
N PHE A 80 -8.67 -3.73 2.17
CA PHE A 80 -8.93 -3.83 3.61
C PHE A 80 -9.59 -2.58 4.18
N VAL A 81 -9.20 -1.38 3.71
CA VAL A 81 -9.89 -0.14 4.10
C VAL A 81 -11.36 -0.17 3.67
N LYS A 82 -11.68 -0.65 2.46
CA LYS A 82 -13.06 -0.83 2.00
C LYS A 82 -13.85 -1.79 2.90
N GLU A 83 -13.21 -2.85 3.37
CA GLU A 83 -13.79 -3.85 4.27
C GLU A 83 -13.89 -3.37 5.73
N GLY A 84 -13.36 -2.17 6.05
CA GLY A 84 -13.32 -1.62 7.40
C GLY A 84 -12.23 -2.23 8.30
N ASP A 85 -11.38 -3.11 7.77
CA ASP A 85 -10.25 -3.70 8.51
C ASP A 85 -9.00 -2.83 8.37
N TYR A 86 -8.97 -1.75 9.14
CA TYR A 86 -7.85 -0.80 9.12
C TYR A 86 -6.56 -1.40 9.67
N ASP A 87 -6.64 -2.29 10.64
CA ASP A 87 -5.50 -3.02 11.19
C ASP A 87 -4.82 -3.88 10.11
N ALA A 88 -5.60 -4.61 9.31
CA ALA A 88 -5.06 -5.39 8.20
C ALA A 88 -4.47 -4.48 7.11
N ALA A 89 -5.12 -3.35 6.81
CA ALA A 89 -4.59 -2.37 5.87
C ALA A 89 -3.22 -1.86 6.30
N VAL A 90 -3.08 -1.48 7.57
CA VAL A 90 -1.81 -0.99 8.13
C VAL A 90 -0.76 -2.09 8.19
N ALA A 91 -1.14 -3.34 8.48
CA ALA A 91 -0.22 -4.47 8.43
C ALA A 91 0.40 -4.64 7.04
N VAL A 92 -0.40 -4.52 5.97
CA VAL A 92 0.08 -4.55 4.58
C VAL A 92 1.02 -3.38 4.29
N ILE A 93 0.67 -2.16 4.72
CA ILE A 93 1.53 -0.99 4.54
C ILE A 93 2.88 -1.20 5.24
N ARG A 94 2.87 -1.73 6.47
CA ARG A 94 4.07 -1.97 7.27
C ARG A 94 4.98 -3.08 6.75
N GLU A 95 4.55 -3.87 5.77
CA GLU A 95 5.47 -4.77 5.06
C GLU A 95 6.62 -4.00 4.40
N LYS A 96 6.38 -2.74 3.97
CA LYS A 96 7.32 -1.90 3.24
C LYS A 96 7.59 -0.53 3.90
N VAL A 97 6.69 -0.07 4.74
CA VAL A 97 6.68 1.30 5.30
C VAL A 97 6.48 1.23 6.80
N PRO A 98 7.55 1.40 7.62
CA PRO A 98 7.45 1.32 9.08
C PRO A 98 6.58 2.41 9.72
N PHE A 99 6.48 3.58 9.09
CA PHE A 99 5.80 4.77 9.62
C PHE A 99 4.60 5.19 8.76
N PRO A 100 3.52 4.40 8.71
CA PRO A 100 2.38 4.69 7.83
C PRO A 100 1.69 6.01 8.16
N ASN A 101 1.58 6.37 9.45
CA ASN A 101 0.98 7.62 9.88
C ASN A 101 1.81 8.83 9.41
N ALA A 102 3.09 8.91 9.75
CA ALA A 102 3.96 10.01 9.33
C ALA A 102 3.95 10.17 7.80
N LEU A 103 4.08 9.07 7.04
CA LEU A 103 4.01 9.11 5.58
C LEU A 103 2.60 9.36 5.03
N GLY A 104 1.56 9.19 5.84
CA GLY A 104 0.21 9.66 5.53
C GLY A 104 0.13 11.19 5.42
N HIS A 105 0.97 11.91 6.17
CA HIS A 105 1.02 13.37 6.16
C HIS A 105 2.03 13.94 5.16
N VAL A 106 3.21 13.34 5.02
CA VAL A 106 4.34 13.98 4.31
C VAL A 106 4.74 13.31 2.98
N CYS A 107 4.13 12.18 2.61
CA CYS A 107 4.42 11.50 1.36
C CYS A 107 4.09 12.40 0.15
N SER A 108 4.96 12.40 -0.86
CA SER A 108 4.78 13.12 -2.13
C SER A 108 3.71 12.52 -3.05
N HIS A 109 3.13 11.40 -2.68
CA HIS A 109 2.01 10.67 -3.32
C HIS A 109 2.11 10.52 -4.86
N VAL A 110 3.30 10.32 -5.40
CA VAL A 110 3.54 10.10 -6.83
C VAL A 110 2.69 8.95 -7.43
N CYS A 111 2.27 8.00 -6.61
CA CYS A 111 1.37 6.93 -6.99
C CYS A 111 -0.02 7.41 -7.47
N GLU A 112 -0.47 8.60 -7.01
CA GLU A 112 -1.73 9.19 -7.44
C GLU A 112 -1.63 9.76 -8.86
N LEU A 113 -0.43 10.23 -9.26
CA LEU A 113 -0.15 10.70 -10.61
C LEU A 113 -0.25 9.57 -11.64
N GLU A 114 0.10 8.34 -11.22
CA GLU A 114 0.06 7.13 -12.04
C GLU A 114 -1.20 6.29 -11.80
N CYS A 115 -2.21 6.86 -11.16
CA CYS A 115 -3.44 6.15 -10.88
C CYS A 115 -4.25 5.92 -12.16
N LYS A 116 -4.46 4.65 -12.54
CA LYS A 116 -5.26 4.27 -13.71
C LYS A 116 -6.70 4.76 -13.65
N ARG A 117 -7.24 5.00 -12.46
CA ARG A 117 -8.59 5.52 -12.30
C ARG A 117 -8.76 6.91 -12.94
N LYS A 118 -7.70 7.72 -13.01
CA LYS A 118 -7.75 9.06 -13.63
C LYS A 118 -8.16 9.06 -15.12
N GLU A 119 -8.02 7.89 -15.80
CA GLU A 119 -8.44 7.75 -17.20
C GLU A 119 -9.97 7.70 -17.35
N VAL A 120 -10.69 7.48 -16.25
CA VAL A 120 -12.15 7.28 -16.25
C VAL A 120 -12.84 8.28 -15.34
N SER A 121 -12.19 8.67 -14.25
CA SER A 121 -12.68 9.61 -13.23
C SER A 121 -11.47 10.25 -12.53
N GLU A 122 -11.65 10.81 -11.35
CA GLU A 122 -10.54 11.34 -10.55
C GLU A 122 -9.62 10.23 -10.02
N ALA A 123 -8.33 10.56 -9.87
CA ALA A 123 -7.38 9.69 -9.20
C ALA A 123 -7.83 9.39 -7.76
N MET A 124 -7.48 8.21 -7.27
CA MET A 124 -7.77 7.88 -5.88
C MET A 124 -6.82 8.66 -4.94
N SER A 125 -7.35 9.20 -3.85
CA SER A 125 -6.58 9.85 -2.77
C SER A 125 -5.82 8.81 -1.94
N ILE A 126 -4.84 8.16 -2.55
CA ILE A 126 -4.11 7.00 -2.02
C ILE A 126 -3.40 7.34 -0.70
N ARG A 127 -2.81 8.56 -0.64
CA ARG A 127 -2.14 9.05 0.56
C ARG A 127 -3.12 9.24 1.72
N ASP A 128 -4.27 9.86 1.45
CA ASP A 128 -5.26 10.14 2.49
C ASP A 128 -5.94 8.86 2.98
N ILE A 129 -6.19 7.90 2.09
CA ILE A 129 -6.66 6.56 2.46
C ILE A 129 -5.65 5.87 3.39
N LYS A 130 -4.35 5.97 3.09
CA LYS A 130 -3.28 5.43 3.93
C LYS A 130 -3.25 6.12 5.30
N ARG A 131 -3.38 7.46 5.34
CA ARG A 131 -3.44 8.23 6.58
C ARG A 131 -4.63 7.80 7.42
N TYR A 132 -5.81 7.76 6.82
CA TYR A 132 -7.05 7.37 7.50
C TYR A 132 -6.92 5.98 8.13
N ALA A 133 -6.40 4.99 7.38
CA ALA A 133 -6.16 3.66 7.93
C ALA A 133 -5.19 3.68 9.11
N ALA A 134 -4.10 4.47 9.02
CA ALA A 134 -3.11 4.56 10.08
C ALA A 134 -3.62 5.28 11.36
N GLU A 135 -4.53 6.24 11.21
CA GLU A 135 -5.19 6.93 12.32
C GLU A 135 -6.20 6.02 13.04
N HIS A 136 -6.76 5.02 12.37
CA HIS A 136 -7.73 4.05 12.92
C HIS A 136 -7.11 2.70 13.28
N ASP A 137 -5.77 2.55 13.17
CA ASP A 137 -5.05 1.32 13.52
C ASP A 137 -5.02 1.13 15.05
N THR A 138 -5.62 0.04 15.51
CA THR A 138 -5.57 -0.35 16.94
C THR A 138 -4.27 -1.06 17.30
N GLY A 139 -3.52 -1.48 16.31
CA GLY A 139 -2.28 -2.24 16.45
C GLY A 139 -2.47 -3.74 16.64
N ARG A 140 -3.65 -4.28 16.37
CA ARG A 140 -3.99 -5.71 16.54
C ARG A 140 -3.00 -6.66 15.87
N TYR A 141 -2.53 -6.30 14.66
CA TYR A 141 -1.65 -7.19 13.88
C TYR A 141 -0.15 -7.00 14.12
N TRP A 142 0.27 -5.91 14.75
CA TRP A 142 1.69 -5.65 14.93
C TRP A 142 2.14 -5.47 16.37
N LYS A 143 1.25 -5.11 17.29
CA LYS A 143 1.54 -5.10 18.73
C LYS A 143 1.63 -6.53 19.25
N GLY A 144 2.84 -7.03 19.41
CA GLY A 144 3.13 -8.37 19.95
C GLY A 144 3.02 -9.53 18.97
N LYS A 145 2.69 -9.33 17.70
CA LYS A 145 2.54 -10.38 16.67
C LYS A 145 3.19 -10.06 15.33
N GLY A 146 4.00 -9.01 15.24
CA GLY A 146 4.80 -8.80 14.03
C GLY A 146 5.59 -10.09 13.73
N LYS A 147 5.63 -10.53 12.46
CA LYS A 147 6.50 -11.65 12.06
C LYS A 147 7.94 -11.28 12.36
N GLN A 148 8.35 -11.54 13.58
CA GLN A 148 9.72 -11.46 14.01
C GLN A 148 10.32 -12.86 13.85
N LEU A 149 11.46 -12.92 13.18
CA LEU A 149 12.22 -14.17 13.10
C LEU A 149 12.78 -14.54 14.49
N PRO A 150 13.13 -15.81 14.71
CA PRO A 150 13.75 -16.27 15.95
C PRO A 150 14.97 -15.42 16.32
N ASP A 151 15.26 -15.32 17.60
CA ASP A 151 16.41 -14.57 18.09
C ASP A 151 17.71 -15.13 17.50
N THR A 152 18.51 -14.24 16.91
CA THR A 152 19.79 -14.59 16.31
C THR A 152 20.96 -14.54 17.30
N GLY A 153 20.73 -14.10 18.53
CA GLY A 153 21.79 -13.84 19.52
C GLY A 153 22.67 -12.62 19.20
N LYS A 154 22.48 -11.96 18.06
CA LYS A 154 23.29 -10.81 17.64
C LYS A 154 22.74 -9.52 18.20
N LYS A 155 23.63 -8.68 18.71
CA LYS A 155 23.33 -7.32 19.19
C LYS A 155 23.79 -6.29 18.16
N VAL A 156 22.89 -5.37 17.78
CA VAL A 156 23.17 -4.32 16.79
C VAL A 156 22.89 -2.97 17.44
N CYS A 157 23.85 -2.05 17.30
CA CYS A 157 23.67 -0.66 17.71
C CYS A 157 23.43 0.20 16.46
N VAL A 158 22.33 0.94 16.46
CA VAL A 158 22.00 1.93 15.42
C VAL A 158 22.29 3.32 15.99
N VAL A 159 23.15 4.07 15.35
CA VAL A 159 23.50 5.43 15.75
C VAL A 159 22.64 6.41 14.95
N GLY A 160 21.81 7.19 15.66
CA GLY A 160 20.84 8.12 15.09
C GLY A 160 19.43 7.58 15.09
N GLY A 161 18.53 8.29 15.78
CA GLY A 161 17.09 7.98 15.90
C GLY A 161 16.23 8.71 14.86
N GLY A 162 16.79 9.14 13.72
CA GLY A 162 16.03 9.69 12.60
C GLY A 162 15.32 8.62 11.76
N PRO A 163 14.61 9.01 10.67
CA PRO A 163 13.83 8.07 9.84
C PRO A 163 14.63 6.86 9.36
N ALA A 164 15.86 7.08 8.92
CA ALA A 164 16.74 6.02 8.43
C ALA A 164 17.13 5.04 9.54
N GLY A 165 17.59 5.55 10.69
CA GLY A 165 17.98 4.71 11.83
C GLY A 165 16.82 3.91 12.40
N LEU A 166 15.67 4.56 12.58
CA LEU A 166 14.46 3.88 13.07
C LEU A 166 13.96 2.82 12.06
N THR A 167 14.07 3.08 10.76
CA THR A 167 13.74 2.09 9.72
C THR A 167 14.68 0.90 9.78
N ALA A 168 15.98 1.14 9.90
CA ALA A 168 16.98 0.08 10.05
C ALA A 168 16.71 -0.75 11.31
N ALA A 169 16.47 -0.09 12.43
CA ALA A 169 16.15 -0.75 13.70
C ALA A 169 14.89 -1.64 13.59
N TYR A 170 13.84 -1.14 12.93
CA TYR A 170 12.61 -1.89 12.69
C TYR A 170 12.86 -3.17 11.92
N TYR A 171 13.56 -3.12 10.78
CA TYR A 171 13.82 -4.30 9.98
C TYR A 171 14.81 -5.27 10.62
N LEU A 172 15.85 -4.77 11.28
CA LEU A 172 16.80 -5.60 12.03
C LEU A 172 16.09 -6.34 13.17
N ARG A 173 15.18 -5.66 13.87
CA ARG A 173 14.38 -6.31 14.92
C ARG A 173 13.48 -7.39 14.35
N LYS A 174 12.85 -7.17 13.18
CA LYS A 174 12.07 -8.20 12.48
C LYS A 174 12.90 -9.40 12.09
N GLN A 175 14.17 -9.22 11.83
CA GLN A 175 15.11 -10.31 11.53
C GLN A 175 15.62 -11.06 12.79
N GLY A 176 15.13 -10.70 13.98
CA GLY A 176 15.46 -11.38 15.23
C GLY A 176 16.71 -10.85 15.93
N HIS A 177 17.27 -9.72 15.49
CA HIS A 177 18.42 -9.12 16.18
C HIS A 177 17.98 -8.32 17.40
N ALA A 178 18.81 -8.30 18.46
CA ALA A 178 18.66 -7.36 19.56
C ALA A 178 19.18 -5.99 19.12
N VAL A 179 18.30 -4.99 19.06
CA VAL A 179 18.65 -3.67 18.50
C VAL A 179 18.58 -2.61 19.58
N THR A 180 19.64 -1.79 19.68
CA THR A 180 19.71 -0.59 20.51
C THR A 180 19.88 0.62 19.62
N VAL A 181 19.02 1.63 19.76
CA VAL A 181 19.15 2.91 19.06
C VAL A 181 19.78 3.93 20.00
N LYS A 182 20.84 4.59 19.58
CA LYS A 182 21.48 5.71 20.28
C LYS A 182 21.12 7.01 19.56
N GLU A 183 20.51 7.94 20.27
CA GLU A 183 20.12 9.25 19.76
C GLU A 183 20.75 10.33 20.64
N ALA A 184 21.30 11.36 20.02
CA ALA A 184 21.95 12.48 20.71
C ALA A 184 20.94 13.54 21.20
N LEU A 185 19.80 13.65 20.50
CA LEU A 185 18.75 14.62 20.85
C LEU A 185 17.78 14.02 21.87
N PRO A 186 17.06 14.86 22.64
CA PRO A 186 16.11 14.41 23.66
C PRO A 186 14.97 13.54 23.12
N THR A 187 14.63 13.69 21.83
CA THR A 187 13.55 12.94 21.20
C THR A 187 14.02 12.31 19.89
N VAL A 188 13.52 11.10 19.63
CA VAL A 188 13.73 10.42 18.34
C VAL A 188 12.88 11.07 17.24
N GLY A 189 13.20 10.75 15.98
CA GLY A 189 12.48 11.23 14.79
C GLY A 189 13.34 12.09 13.87
N GLY A 190 14.45 12.64 14.37
CA GLY A 190 15.36 13.47 13.58
C GLY A 190 14.63 14.59 12.85
N MET A 191 14.84 14.75 11.55
CA MET A 191 14.18 15.81 10.75
C MET A 191 12.65 15.71 10.70
N MET A 192 12.04 14.57 10.96
CA MET A 192 10.58 14.50 11.11
C MET A 192 10.10 15.30 12.31
N SER A 193 10.84 15.30 13.41
CA SER A 193 10.49 15.98 14.65
C SER A 193 10.98 17.43 14.70
N TYR A 194 12.16 17.72 14.16
CA TYR A 194 12.80 19.03 14.26
C TYR A 194 12.66 19.90 13.02
N GLY A 195 12.55 19.32 11.83
CA GLY A 195 12.55 20.04 10.55
C GLY A 195 11.19 20.22 9.92
N ILE A 196 10.25 19.27 10.14
CA ILE A 196 8.90 19.37 9.55
C ILE A 196 7.99 20.15 10.51
N PRO A 197 7.34 21.25 10.05
CA PRO A 197 6.42 21.99 10.90
C PRO A 197 5.22 21.15 11.37
N SER A 198 4.71 21.43 12.56
CA SER A 198 3.62 20.67 13.18
C SER A 198 2.30 20.71 12.42
N TYR A 199 2.05 21.77 11.65
CA TYR A 199 0.87 21.84 10.76
C TYR A 199 0.96 20.86 9.58
N ARG A 200 2.17 20.44 9.21
CA ARG A 200 2.40 19.47 8.13
C ARG A 200 2.49 18.03 8.64
N LEU A 201 3.15 17.84 9.75
CA LEU A 201 3.29 16.58 10.48
C LEU A 201 2.97 16.82 11.95
N PRO A 202 1.76 16.53 12.43
CA PRO A 202 1.39 16.64 13.85
C PRO A 202 2.32 15.81 14.75
N ARG A 203 2.57 16.31 15.95
CA ARG A 203 3.44 15.65 16.95
C ARG A 203 2.64 14.85 17.95
#